data_0cef67e8dba6179f15aff619e57efca0
#
_entry.id   0cef67e8dba6179f15aff619e57efca0
#
_cell.length_a   1.000
_cell.length_b   1.000
_cell.length_c   1.000
_cell.angle_alpha   90.00
_cell.angle_beta   90.00
_cell.angle_gamma   90.00
#
_symmetry.space_group_name_H-M   'P 1'
#
loop_
_entity.id
_entity.type
_entity.pdbx_description
1 polymer ?
#
loop_
_entity_poly.entity_id
_entity_poly.type
_entity_poly.pdbx_seq_one_letter_code
_entity_poly.pdbx_strand_id
1 'polypeptide(L)'
;MTDHKIGTRDEWLAARLELLEAEKELTRRSDELAQRRQDLPWVRIDKDYRFDTEEGAASLADLFSGRSQLLIYHFMFGPDYTAGCPSCSAIADGFDGSVVHLANHDVTLCAVSRAPLAKLQAYKQRMGWSFPWASSYDSDFNHDFGVAHTKEEWQSGAVEYNFRTMDVAPSETGEEIPFLNQIASSVGTDWPTYRQEGPGMSAFVLEDGVVYHTYSTYERGVDALWGMYQWLDRAPLGRNESGFWWRRHDEYDL
;
A
#
# COMPACT_ATOMS: atom_id res chain seq x y z
N MET A 1 7.49 29.01 -14.11
CA MET A 1 7.95 28.18 -15.23
C MET A 1 9.41 27.89 -14.98
N THR A 2 9.81 26.64 -14.89
CA THR A 2 11.22 26.25 -14.86
C THR A 2 11.83 26.66 -16.19
N ASP A 3 12.98 27.36 -16.14
CA ASP A 3 13.71 27.80 -17.34
C ASP A 3 14.34 26.56 -18.00
N HIS A 4 13.64 25.94 -18.94
CA HIS A 4 14.11 24.74 -19.63
C HIS A 4 15.12 25.14 -20.72
N LYS A 5 16.31 24.54 -20.65
CA LYS A 5 17.31 24.68 -21.70
C LYS A 5 16.77 24.12 -23.02
N ILE A 6 16.74 24.98 -24.06
CA ILE A 6 16.46 24.54 -25.42
C ILE A 6 17.80 24.15 -26.07
N GLY A 7 17.92 22.94 -26.60
CA GLY A 7 19.12 22.41 -27.20
C GLY A 7 18.88 21.82 -28.59
N THR A 8 19.96 21.45 -29.25
CA THR A 8 19.94 20.69 -30.50
C THR A 8 19.62 19.22 -30.25
N ARG A 9 19.31 18.47 -31.30
CA ARG A 9 19.11 17.01 -31.22
C ARG A 9 20.36 16.29 -30.71
N ASP A 10 21.54 16.73 -31.09
CA ASP A 10 22.81 16.11 -30.70
C ASP A 10 23.11 16.36 -29.21
N GLU A 11 22.87 17.58 -28.72
CA GLU A 11 22.98 17.90 -27.28
C GLU A 11 22.01 17.08 -26.44
N TRP A 12 20.76 16.95 -26.91
CA TRP A 12 19.75 16.10 -26.24
C TRP A 12 20.20 14.64 -26.23
N LEU A 13 20.70 14.10 -27.36
CA LEU A 13 21.13 12.72 -27.45
C LEU A 13 22.31 12.43 -26.51
N ALA A 14 23.29 13.34 -26.44
CA ALA A 14 24.42 13.19 -25.53
C ALA A 14 23.96 13.11 -24.05
N ALA A 15 23.10 14.05 -23.62
CA ALA A 15 22.53 14.02 -22.26
C ALA A 15 21.64 12.79 -22.02
N ARG A 16 20.87 12.37 -23.03
CA ARG A 16 20.00 11.17 -22.93
C ARG A 16 20.80 9.88 -22.78
N LEU A 17 21.94 9.76 -23.42
CA LEU A 17 22.82 8.58 -23.30
C LEU A 17 23.46 8.50 -21.91
N GLU A 18 23.84 9.63 -21.33
CA GLU A 18 24.34 9.68 -19.95
C GLU A 18 23.24 9.24 -18.95
N LEU A 19 22.02 9.78 -19.09
CA LEU A 19 20.87 9.39 -18.27
C LEU A 19 20.54 7.90 -18.44
N LEU A 20 20.66 7.34 -19.66
CA LEU A 20 20.40 5.92 -19.93
C LEU A 20 21.29 4.99 -19.10
N GLU A 21 22.56 5.34 -18.88
CA GLU A 21 23.44 4.51 -18.05
C GLU A 21 22.97 4.49 -16.58
N ALA A 22 22.48 5.61 -16.05
CA ALA A 22 21.89 5.66 -14.71
C ALA A 22 20.59 4.83 -14.62
N GLU A 23 19.74 4.88 -15.65
CA GLU A 23 18.52 4.06 -15.71
C GLU A 23 18.82 2.57 -15.77
N LYS A 24 19.83 2.16 -16.52
CA LYS A 24 20.30 0.76 -16.56
C LYS A 24 20.84 0.30 -15.21
N GLU A 25 21.57 1.17 -14.49
CA GLU A 25 22.05 0.86 -13.15
C GLU A 25 20.88 0.69 -12.17
N LEU A 26 19.85 1.56 -12.23
CA LEU A 26 18.65 1.42 -11.42
C LEU A 26 17.93 0.08 -11.70
N THR A 27 17.86 -0.35 -12.97
CA THR A 27 17.27 -1.65 -13.33
C THR A 27 18.08 -2.80 -12.71
N ARG A 28 19.41 -2.81 -12.84
CA ARG A 28 20.26 -3.85 -12.21
C ARG A 28 20.08 -3.90 -10.70
N ARG A 29 20.02 -2.74 -10.03
CA ARG A 29 19.76 -2.66 -8.58
C ARG A 29 18.39 -3.20 -8.21
N SER A 30 17.39 -2.93 -9.03
CA SER A 30 16.03 -3.46 -8.80
C SER A 30 16.00 -4.98 -8.88
N ASP A 31 16.70 -5.57 -9.88
CA ASP A 31 16.81 -7.03 -10.05
C ASP A 31 17.55 -7.68 -8.88
N GLU A 32 18.65 -7.07 -8.42
CA GLU A 32 19.39 -7.52 -7.23
C GLU A 32 18.52 -7.50 -5.97
N LEU A 33 17.70 -6.43 -5.78
CA LEU A 33 16.79 -6.35 -4.65
C LEU A 33 15.66 -7.38 -4.75
N ALA A 34 15.16 -7.67 -5.95
CA ALA A 34 14.17 -8.73 -6.15
C ALA A 34 14.72 -10.09 -5.71
N GLN A 35 15.96 -10.43 -6.12
CA GLN A 35 16.61 -11.66 -5.68
C GLN A 35 16.82 -11.69 -4.16
N ARG A 36 17.31 -10.61 -3.56
CA ARG A 36 17.52 -10.54 -2.10
C ARG A 36 16.24 -10.70 -1.30
N ARG A 37 15.07 -10.29 -1.84
CA ARG A 37 13.78 -10.55 -1.19
C ARG A 37 13.43 -12.04 -1.18
N GLN A 38 13.79 -12.78 -2.22
CA GLN A 38 13.60 -14.24 -2.29
C GLN A 38 14.53 -14.99 -1.33
N ASP A 39 15.69 -14.41 -0.99
CA ASP A 39 16.68 -15.01 -0.07
C ASP A 39 16.32 -14.76 1.43
N LEU A 40 15.26 -14.01 1.73
CA LEU A 40 14.83 -13.79 3.11
C LEU A 40 14.34 -15.10 3.76
N PRO A 41 14.63 -15.33 5.05
CA PRO A 41 14.09 -16.47 5.76
C PRO A 41 12.56 -16.37 5.88
N TRP A 42 11.88 -17.49 5.74
CA TRP A 42 10.45 -17.58 5.92
C TRP A 42 10.09 -17.76 7.40
N VAL A 43 9.03 -17.11 7.83
CA VAL A 43 8.51 -17.20 9.20
C VAL A 43 7.18 -17.92 9.19
N ARG A 44 7.13 -19.08 9.87
CA ARG A 44 5.89 -19.86 10.00
C ARG A 44 4.83 -19.05 10.74
N ILE A 45 3.60 -19.07 10.23
CA ILE A 45 2.44 -18.47 10.87
C ILE A 45 1.68 -19.58 11.64
N ASP A 46 1.74 -19.48 12.96
CA ASP A 46 1.06 -20.45 13.86
C ASP A 46 -0.25 -19.89 14.42
N LYS A 47 -0.52 -18.59 14.27
CA LYS A 47 -1.75 -17.94 14.75
C LYS A 47 -2.88 -18.11 13.74
N ASP A 48 -4.04 -18.48 14.24
CA ASP A 48 -5.28 -18.59 13.45
C ASP A 48 -5.89 -17.22 13.24
N TYR A 49 -5.63 -16.60 12.08
CA TYR A 49 -6.32 -15.39 11.66
C TYR A 49 -7.65 -15.69 10.99
N ARG A 50 -8.63 -14.81 11.23
CA ARG A 50 -9.97 -14.90 10.65
C ARG A 50 -10.27 -13.61 9.89
N PHE A 51 -10.93 -13.78 8.76
CA PHE A 51 -11.34 -12.70 7.87
C PHE A 51 -12.78 -12.93 7.45
N ASP A 52 -13.51 -11.82 7.23
CA ASP A 52 -14.79 -11.87 6.53
C ASP A 52 -14.54 -11.57 5.05
N THR A 53 -15.06 -12.41 4.17
CA THR A 53 -14.99 -12.28 2.71
C THR A 53 -16.39 -12.35 2.08
N GLU A 54 -16.48 -12.08 0.77
CA GLU A 54 -17.73 -12.21 0.01
C GLU A 54 -18.28 -13.64 0.04
N GLU A 55 -17.41 -14.65 0.21
CA GLU A 55 -17.76 -16.08 0.29
C GLU A 55 -18.03 -16.54 1.73
N GLY A 56 -17.86 -15.66 2.72
CA GLY A 56 -18.04 -15.96 4.14
C GLY A 56 -16.74 -15.85 4.95
N ALA A 57 -16.74 -16.44 6.14
CA ALA A 57 -15.55 -16.45 7.00
C ALA A 57 -14.42 -17.27 6.38
N ALA A 58 -13.20 -16.72 6.39
CA ALA A 58 -12.01 -17.33 5.80
C ALA A 58 -10.83 -17.31 6.79
N SER A 59 -9.95 -18.29 6.70
CA SER A 59 -8.62 -18.29 7.31
C SER A 59 -7.59 -17.59 6.40
N LEU A 60 -6.38 -17.35 6.90
CA LEU A 60 -5.30 -16.84 6.07
C LEU A 60 -4.97 -17.79 4.89
N ALA A 61 -5.07 -19.10 5.10
CA ALA A 61 -4.86 -20.09 4.04
C ALA A 61 -5.95 -20.04 2.96
N ASP A 62 -7.20 -19.73 3.32
CA ASP A 62 -8.29 -19.62 2.34
C ASP A 62 -8.11 -18.42 1.40
N LEU A 63 -7.44 -17.32 1.86
CA LEU A 63 -7.17 -16.15 1.04
C LEU A 63 -6.23 -16.43 -0.15
N PHE A 64 -5.51 -17.53 -0.14
CA PHE A 64 -4.70 -17.98 -1.29
C PHE A 64 -5.56 -18.39 -2.49
N SER A 65 -6.85 -18.68 -2.28
CA SER A 65 -7.79 -19.04 -3.36
C SER A 65 -7.26 -20.15 -4.28
N GLY A 66 -6.64 -21.18 -3.69
CA GLY A 66 -6.10 -22.35 -4.39
C GLY A 66 -4.74 -22.15 -5.05
N ARG A 67 -4.07 -21.02 -4.81
CA ARG A 67 -2.69 -20.74 -5.28
C ARG A 67 -1.68 -20.96 -4.16
N SER A 68 -0.40 -21.05 -4.51
CA SER A 68 0.66 -21.23 -3.53
C SER A 68 1.23 -19.93 -2.97
N GLN A 69 0.96 -18.79 -3.60
CA GLN A 69 1.49 -17.49 -3.20
C GLN A 69 0.37 -16.48 -2.96
N LEU A 70 0.53 -15.64 -1.93
CA LEU A 70 -0.43 -14.60 -1.58
C LEU A 70 0.30 -13.28 -1.33
N LEU A 71 -0.16 -12.23 -1.99
CA LEU A 71 0.19 -10.84 -1.71
C LEU A 71 -1.01 -10.18 -1.01
N ILE A 72 -0.79 -9.63 0.18
CA ILE A 72 -1.78 -8.84 0.89
C ILE A 72 -1.38 -7.37 0.81
N TYR A 73 -2.25 -6.55 0.24
CA TYR A 73 -2.16 -5.11 0.35
C TYR A 73 -2.95 -4.64 1.58
N HIS A 74 -2.24 -4.12 2.60
CA HIS A 74 -2.85 -3.52 3.78
C HIS A 74 -3.41 -2.15 3.39
N PHE A 75 -4.70 -2.12 3.10
CA PHE A 75 -5.38 -0.92 2.64
C PHE A 75 -5.96 -0.17 3.84
N MET A 76 -5.57 1.08 4.01
CA MET A 76 -6.06 1.94 5.10
C MET A 76 -7.54 2.24 4.96
N PHE A 77 -8.36 1.47 5.63
CA PHE A 77 -9.78 1.65 5.80
C PHE A 77 -10.17 1.15 7.19
N GLY A 78 -10.03 2.03 8.18
CA GLY A 78 -10.36 1.73 9.57
C GLY A 78 -11.87 1.63 9.82
N PRO A 79 -12.27 1.07 10.96
CA PRO A 79 -13.66 0.91 11.32
C PRO A 79 -14.47 2.22 11.32
N ASP A 80 -13.82 3.32 11.74
CA ASP A 80 -14.44 4.64 11.89
C ASP A 80 -14.37 5.50 10.61
N TYR A 81 -13.67 5.03 9.56
CA TYR A 81 -13.57 5.76 8.31
C TYR A 81 -14.89 5.70 7.53
N THR A 82 -15.23 6.80 6.84
CA THR A 82 -16.39 6.87 5.94
C THR A 82 -16.04 6.45 4.51
N ALA A 83 -14.76 6.47 4.16
CA ALA A 83 -14.24 6.06 2.85
C ALA A 83 -12.79 5.56 2.99
N GLY A 84 -12.30 4.81 2.02
CA GLY A 84 -10.91 4.38 1.97
C GLY A 84 -9.94 5.55 1.80
N CYS A 85 -8.70 5.40 2.29
CA CYS A 85 -7.65 6.40 2.13
C CYS A 85 -7.42 6.74 0.64
N PRO A 86 -7.34 8.03 0.25
CA PRO A 86 -7.20 8.42 -1.16
C PRO A 86 -5.92 7.89 -1.82
N SER A 87 -4.78 7.93 -1.11
CA SER A 87 -3.51 7.40 -1.65
C SER A 87 -3.55 5.89 -1.82
N CYS A 88 -4.11 5.14 -0.84
CA CYS A 88 -4.34 3.71 -0.99
C CYS A 88 -5.26 3.40 -2.17
N SER A 89 -6.28 4.25 -2.40
CA SER A 89 -7.18 4.11 -3.55
C SER A 89 -6.46 4.29 -4.88
N ALA A 90 -5.61 5.31 -4.99
CA ALA A 90 -4.83 5.54 -6.20
C ALA A 90 -3.80 4.42 -6.48
N ILE A 91 -3.27 3.78 -5.42
CA ILE A 91 -2.44 2.57 -5.56
C ILE A 91 -3.29 1.40 -6.05
N ALA A 92 -4.48 1.21 -5.46
CA ALA A 92 -5.40 0.12 -5.81
C ALA A 92 -5.91 0.22 -7.25
N ASP A 93 -6.18 1.41 -7.76
CA ASP A 93 -6.46 1.64 -9.18
C ASP A 93 -5.35 1.09 -10.09
N GLY A 94 -4.09 1.19 -9.63
CA GLY A 94 -2.93 0.71 -10.39
C GLY A 94 -2.78 -0.81 -10.42
N PHE A 95 -3.23 -1.53 -9.40
CA PHE A 95 -3.05 -2.98 -9.35
C PHE A 95 -4.30 -3.79 -9.76
N ASP A 96 -5.48 -3.20 -9.84
CA ASP A 96 -6.71 -3.92 -10.21
C ASP A 96 -6.55 -4.68 -11.54
N GLY A 97 -6.01 -4.05 -12.56
CA GLY A 97 -5.72 -4.70 -13.85
C GLY A 97 -4.60 -5.75 -13.81
N SER A 98 -3.82 -5.82 -12.74
CA SER A 98 -2.70 -6.77 -12.61
C SER A 98 -3.12 -8.13 -12.03
N VAL A 99 -4.29 -8.22 -11.42
CA VAL A 99 -4.75 -9.42 -10.67
C VAL A 99 -4.77 -10.68 -11.55
N VAL A 100 -5.25 -10.56 -12.79
CA VAL A 100 -5.31 -11.67 -13.75
C VAL A 100 -3.92 -12.18 -14.13
N HIS A 101 -2.95 -11.28 -14.26
CA HIS A 101 -1.57 -11.66 -14.58
C HIS A 101 -0.88 -12.33 -13.40
N LEU A 102 -1.07 -11.80 -12.19
CA LEU A 102 -0.57 -12.41 -10.95
C LEU A 102 -1.16 -13.81 -10.76
N ALA A 103 -2.46 -13.97 -10.99
CA ALA A 103 -3.12 -15.28 -10.93
C ALA A 103 -2.52 -16.32 -11.87
N ASN A 104 -2.09 -15.89 -13.07
CA ASN A 104 -1.41 -16.78 -14.03
C ASN A 104 0.02 -17.15 -13.59
N HIS A 105 0.60 -16.44 -12.62
CA HIS A 105 1.89 -16.73 -12.00
C HIS A 105 1.74 -17.41 -10.63
N ASP A 106 0.59 -18.04 -10.38
CA ASP A 106 0.31 -18.72 -9.11
C ASP A 106 0.34 -17.78 -7.89
N VAL A 107 -0.08 -16.52 -8.08
CA VAL A 107 -0.11 -15.49 -7.04
C VAL A 107 -1.53 -14.95 -6.89
N THR A 108 -2.09 -14.99 -5.68
CA THR A 108 -3.30 -14.24 -5.33
C THR A 108 -2.89 -12.87 -4.78
N LEU A 109 -3.52 -11.80 -5.28
CA LEU A 109 -3.48 -10.48 -4.66
C LEU A 109 -4.82 -10.25 -3.97
N CYS A 110 -4.78 -9.93 -2.67
CA CYS A 110 -5.95 -9.60 -1.86
C CYS A 110 -5.69 -8.29 -1.09
N ALA A 111 -6.66 -7.39 -1.05
CA ALA A 111 -6.61 -6.28 -0.11
C ALA A 111 -7.17 -6.73 1.24
N VAL A 112 -6.62 -6.21 2.35
CA VAL A 112 -7.13 -6.43 3.70
C VAL A 112 -7.27 -5.10 4.42
N SER A 113 -8.39 -4.90 5.11
CA SER A 113 -8.69 -3.70 5.90
C SER A 113 -9.48 -4.03 7.15
N ARG A 114 -9.41 -3.16 8.17
CA ARG A 114 -10.15 -3.32 9.42
C ARG A 114 -11.60 -2.83 9.38
N ALA A 115 -12.05 -2.14 8.34
CA ALA A 115 -13.47 -1.78 8.22
C ALA A 115 -14.34 -3.04 8.08
N PRO A 116 -15.61 -3.01 8.59
CA PRO A 116 -16.55 -4.12 8.40
C PRO A 116 -16.75 -4.44 6.90
N LEU A 117 -16.90 -5.73 6.57
CA LEU A 117 -17.00 -6.22 5.19
C LEU A 117 -18.03 -5.45 4.33
N ALA A 118 -19.21 -5.19 4.86
CA ALA A 118 -20.26 -4.46 4.12
C ALA A 118 -19.79 -3.06 3.67
N LYS A 119 -18.96 -2.38 4.48
CA LYS A 119 -18.37 -1.09 4.14
C LYS A 119 -17.33 -1.23 3.04
N LEU A 120 -16.50 -2.27 3.08
CA LEU A 120 -15.51 -2.57 2.05
C LEU A 120 -16.17 -2.88 0.71
N GLN A 121 -17.22 -3.71 0.70
CA GLN A 121 -17.98 -4.07 -0.50
C GLN A 121 -18.64 -2.86 -1.16
N ALA A 122 -19.29 -1.99 -0.38
CA ALA A 122 -19.90 -0.76 -0.88
C ALA A 122 -18.84 0.16 -1.51
N TYR A 123 -17.68 0.27 -0.89
CA TYR A 123 -16.59 1.08 -1.42
C TYR A 123 -15.94 0.47 -2.66
N LYS A 124 -15.70 -0.84 -2.68
CA LYS A 124 -15.22 -1.59 -3.85
C LYS A 124 -16.16 -1.41 -5.05
N GLN A 125 -17.47 -1.46 -4.82
CA GLN A 125 -18.48 -1.20 -5.86
C GLN A 125 -18.41 0.25 -6.36
N ARG A 126 -18.31 1.23 -5.46
CA ARG A 126 -18.14 2.66 -5.82
C ARG A 126 -16.94 2.87 -6.74
N MET A 127 -15.81 2.23 -6.39
CA MET A 127 -14.55 2.38 -7.13
C MET A 127 -14.45 1.47 -8.37
N GLY A 128 -15.40 0.57 -8.59
CA GLY A 128 -15.41 -0.33 -9.74
C GLY A 128 -14.32 -1.40 -9.75
N TRP A 129 -13.74 -1.71 -8.58
CA TRP A 129 -12.65 -2.68 -8.46
C TRP A 129 -13.13 -4.13 -8.48
N SER A 130 -12.28 -5.03 -9.01
CA SER A 130 -12.56 -6.46 -9.13
C SER A 130 -11.73 -7.35 -8.21
N PHE A 131 -10.62 -6.85 -7.64
CA PHE A 131 -9.74 -7.64 -6.78
C PHE A 131 -10.43 -8.12 -5.50
N PRO A 132 -10.01 -9.27 -4.92
CA PRO A 132 -10.49 -9.74 -3.63
C PRO A 132 -10.19 -8.74 -2.51
N TRP A 133 -11.16 -8.51 -1.61
CA TRP A 133 -10.97 -7.64 -0.45
C TRP A 133 -11.59 -8.27 0.79
N ALA A 134 -10.77 -8.59 1.78
CA ALA A 134 -11.19 -9.21 3.03
C ALA A 134 -11.20 -8.20 4.19
N SER A 135 -12.14 -8.38 5.11
CA SER A 135 -12.19 -7.63 6.36
C SER A 135 -11.48 -8.41 7.47
N SER A 136 -10.60 -7.72 8.18
CA SER A 136 -9.94 -8.20 9.40
C SER A 136 -10.52 -7.54 10.66
N TYR A 137 -11.79 -7.10 10.62
CA TYR A 137 -12.44 -6.32 11.67
C TYR A 137 -12.33 -6.95 13.06
N ASP A 138 -12.59 -8.25 13.17
CA ASP A 138 -12.54 -9.01 14.43
C ASP A 138 -11.25 -9.85 14.54
N SER A 139 -10.15 -9.42 13.91
CA SER A 139 -8.88 -10.13 13.87
C SER A 139 -7.71 -9.23 14.28
N ASP A 140 -6.74 -9.82 14.97
CA ASP A 140 -5.48 -9.12 15.31
C ASP A 140 -4.52 -8.98 14.12
N PHE A 141 -4.89 -9.47 12.93
CA PHE A 141 -4.00 -9.56 11.78
C PHE A 141 -3.27 -8.23 11.47
N ASN A 142 -3.99 -7.12 11.40
CA ASN A 142 -3.38 -5.83 11.09
C ASN A 142 -2.45 -5.31 12.21
N HIS A 143 -2.75 -5.65 13.47
CA HIS A 143 -1.88 -5.32 14.61
C HIS A 143 -0.59 -6.14 14.57
N ASP A 144 -0.69 -7.45 14.37
CA ASP A 144 0.47 -8.35 14.31
C ASP A 144 1.39 -8.04 13.11
N PHE A 145 0.85 -7.45 12.03
CA PHE A 145 1.61 -7.00 10.87
C PHE A 145 2.00 -5.51 10.92
N GLY A 146 1.87 -4.85 12.08
CA GLY A 146 2.36 -3.49 12.32
C GLY A 146 1.69 -2.41 11.46
N VAL A 147 0.46 -2.65 11.01
CA VAL A 147 -0.33 -1.70 10.20
C VAL A 147 -1.62 -1.24 10.90
N ALA A 148 -1.81 -1.63 12.16
CA ALA A 148 -2.85 -1.09 13.01
C ALA A 148 -2.30 -0.85 14.41
N HIS A 149 -2.65 0.29 14.99
CA HIS A 149 -2.16 0.73 16.29
C HIS A 149 -3.30 1.34 17.12
N THR A 150 -3.18 1.25 18.45
CA THR A 150 -4.10 1.94 19.36
C THR A 150 -3.66 3.40 19.59
N LYS A 151 -4.58 4.22 20.13
CA LYS A 151 -4.22 5.58 20.55
C LYS A 151 -3.19 5.57 21.67
N GLU A 152 -3.27 4.60 22.57
CA GLU A 152 -2.37 4.41 23.70
C GLU A 152 -0.96 4.07 23.22
N GLU A 153 -0.80 3.20 22.24
CA GLU A 153 0.48 2.88 21.61
C GLU A 153 1.11 4.14 21.01
N TRP A 154 0.34 4.92 20.26
CA TRP A 154 0.81 6.20 19.71
C TRP A 154 1.23 7.20 20.78
N GLN A 155 0.48 7.31 21.88
CA GLN A 155 0.77 8.23 22.99
C GLN A 155 1.99 7.80 23.78
N SER A 156 2.20 6.50 23.96
CA SER A 156 3.35 5.96 24.69
C SER A 156 4.66 5.96 23.90
N GLY A 157 4.59 6.25 22.58
CA GLY A 157 5.73 6.12 21.69
C GLY A 157 6.16 4.67 21.43
N ALA A 158 5.31 3.70 21.76
CA ALA A 158 5.57 2.27 21.56
C ALA A 158 5.23 1.76 20.15
N VAL A 159 5.03 2.67 19.19
CA VAL A 159 4.68 2.32 17.81
C VAL A 159 5.93 1.94 17.05
N GLU A 160 5.90 0.76 16.45
CA GLU A 160 6.91 0.33 15.49
C GLU A 160 6.60 0.94 14.12
N TYR A 161 7.61 1.59 13.53
CA TYR A 161 7.52 2.17 12.19
C TYR A 161 8.68 1.65 11.34
N ASN A 162 8.38 1.00 10.23
CA ASN A 162 9.38 0.41 9.33
C ASN A 162 10.43 -0.43 10.09
N PHE A 163 9.96 -1.36 10.93
CA PHE A 163 10.79 -2.28 11.74
C PHE A 163 11.66 -1.60 12.79
N ARG A 164 11.29 -0.41 13.23
CA ARG A 164 11.99 0.34 14.29
C ARG A 164 10.99 1.02 15.21
N THR A 165 11.26 0.99 16.51
CA THR A 165 10.48 1.76 17.47
C THR A 165 10.66 3.25 17.21
N MET A 166 9.57 4.01 17.17
CA MET A 166 9.62 5.47 17.02
C MET A 166 10.07 6.13 18.33
N ASP A 167 11.09 7.00 18.23
CA ASP A 167 11.63 7.76 19.37
C ASP A 167 10.91 9.11 19.60
N VAL A 168 9.92 9.44 18.76
CA VAL A 168 9.25 10.74 18.78
C VAL A 168 7.78 10.54 19.14
N ALA A 169 7.35 11.16 20.23
CA ALA A 169 5.93 11.26 20.56
C ALA A 169 5.21 12.05 19.45
N PRO A 170 4.23 11.47 18.74
CA PRO A 170 3.52 12.17 17.70
C PRO A 170 2.69 13.31 18.30
N SER A 171 2.55 14.41 17.57
CA SER A 171 1.62 15.50 17.93
C SER A 171 0.21 14.93 18.15
N GLU A 172 -0.38 15.18 19.32
CA GLU A 172 -1.66 14.59 19.73
C GLU A 172 -2.83 15.04 18.86
N THR A 173 -2.77 16.23 18.33
CA THR A 173 -3.94 16.88 17.67
C THR A 173 -3.78 17.02 16.15
N GLY A 174 -2.56 16.96 15.62
CA GLY A 174 -2.31 17.28 14.20
C GLY A 174 -2.58 18.74 13.83
N GLU A 175 -2.99 19.58 14.80
CA GLU A 175 -3.34 20.99 14.56
C GLU A 175 -2.18 21.80 14.00
N GLU A 176 -0.96 21.41 14.34
CA GLU A 176 0.27 22.06 13.87
C GLU A 176 0.60 21.73 12.39
N ILE A 177 -0.05 20.70 11.81
CA ILE A 177 0.20 20.24 10.45
C ILE A 177 -1.11 20.19 9.67
N PRO A 178 -1.55 21.28 9.03
CA PRO A 178 -2.83 21.37 8.31
C PRO A 178 -3.04 20.26 7.27
N PHE A 179 -1.97 19.78 6.65
CA PHE A 179 -1.97 18.71 5.68
C PHE A 179 -2.48 17.36 6.27
N LEU A 180 -2.06 17.02 7.51
CA LEU A 180 -2.49 15.78 8.17
C LEU A 180 -3.99 15.81 8.49
N ASN A 181 -4.51 16.96 8.89
CA ASN A 181 -5.95 17.15 9.11
C ASN A 181 -6.76 17.04 7.82
N GLN A 182 -6.23 17.52 6.69
CA GLN A 182 -6.89 17.37 5.39
C GLN A 182 -6.99 15.89 4.98
N ILE A 183 -5.90 15.10 5.19
CA ILE A 183 -5.93 13.66 4.95
C ILE A 183 -6.99 12.98 5.82
N ALA A 184 -6.97 13.19 7.13
CA ALA A 184 -7.92 12.60 8.06
C ALA A 184 -9.37 12.98 7.71
N SER A 185 -9.62 14.24 7.41
CA SER A 185 -10.94 14.75 6.98
C SER A 185 -11.42 14.11 5.68
N SER A 186 -10.51 13.76 4.75
CA SER A 186 -10.88 13.10 3.49
C SER A 186 -11.47 11.70 3.66
N VAL A 187 -11.23 11.07 4.81
CA VAL A 187 -11.84 9.79 5.20
C VAL A 187 -12.87 9.93 6.31
N GLY A 188 -13.27 11.17 6.64
CA GLY A 188 -14.32 11.48 7.60
C GLY A 188 -13.94 11.30 9.06
N THR A 189 -12.65 11.44 9.40
CA THR A 189 -12.14 11.25 10.77
C THR A 189 -11.13 12.34 11.16
N ASP A 190 -10.60 12.26 12.40
CA ASP A 190 -9.53 13.10 12.90
C ASP A 190 -8.14 12.44 12.74
N TRP A 191 -7.08 13.22 12.88
CA TRP A 191 -5.71 12.72 12.75
C TRP A 191 -5.36 11.60 13.76
N PRO A 192 -5.69 11.69 15.07
CA PRO A 192 -5.47 10.61 16.02
C PRO A 192 -6.13 9.28 15.66
N THR A 193 -7.29 9.31 15.01
CA THR A 193 -7.98 8.11 14.50
C THR A 193 -7.38 7.65 13.18
N TYR A 194 -7.08 8.59 12.25
CA TYR A 194 -6.48 8.25 10.95
C TYR A 194 -5.15 7.51 11.10
N ARG A 195 -4.27 7.96 11.97
CA ARG A 195 -2.94 7.36 12.15
C ARG A 195 -2.95 5.98 12.81
N GLN A 196 -4.11 5.47 13.27
CA GLN A 196 -4.22 4.11 13.77
C GLN A 196 -4.14 3.05 12.67
N GLU A 197 -4.28 3.45 11.42
CA GLU A 197 -4.10 2.59 10.26
C GLU A 197 -2.82 2.95 9.53
N GLY A 198 -2.10 1.96 9.02
CA GLY A 198 -0.91 2.12 8.20
C GLY A 198 -1.03 1.37 6.85
N PRO A 199 -0.44 1.89 5.77
CA PRO A 199 -0.39 1.18 4.49
C PRO A 199 0.81 0.23 4.46
N GLY A 200 0.64 -0.90 3.79
CA GLY A 200 1.72 -1.86 3.61
C GLY A 200 1.39 -2.93 2.58
N MET A 201 2.36 -3.79 2.35
CA MET A 201 2.19 -5.01 1.58
C MET A 201 2.97 -6.14 2.25
N SER A 202 2.32 -7.31 2.39
CA SER A 202 2.93 -8.52 2.91
C SER A 202 2.81 -9.66 1.91
N ALA A 203 3.83 -10.52 1.87
CA ALA A 203 3.87 -11.69 1.00
C ALA A 203 3.91 -12.97 1.82
N PHE A 204 3.18 -13.97 1.35
CA PHE A 204 3.07 -15.27 2.01
C PHE A 204 3.19 -16.40 0.98
N VAL A 205 3.62 -17.56 1.46
CA VAL A 205 3.60 -18.82 0.71
C VAL A 205 2.86 -19.88 1.50
N LEU A 206 2.12 -20.74 0.80
CA LEU A 206 1.44 -21.93 1.35
C LEU A 206 2.18 -23.17 0.84
N GLU A 207 2.85 -23.88 1.74
CA GLU A 207 3.59 -25.09 1.44
C GLU A 207 3.19 -26.19 2.40
N ASP A 208 2.78 -27.35 1.89
CA ASP A 208 2.33 -28.53 2.67
C ASP A 208 1.25 -28.22 3.72
N GLY A 209 0.34 -27.27 3.40
CA GLY A 209 -0.74 -26.83 4.30
C GLY A 209 -0.30 -25.86 5.40
N VAL A 210 0.94 -25.40 5.38
CA VAL A 210 1.49 -24.43 6.32
C VAL A 210 1.70 -23.09 5.61
N VAL A 211 1.24 -22.00 6.24
CA VAL A 211 1.46 -20.63 5.75
C VAL A 211 2.75 -20.08 6.34
N TYR A 212 3.57 -19.50 5.49
CA TYR A 212 4.78 -18.77 5.88
C TYR A 212 4.70 -17.32 5.41
N HIS A 213 5.08 -16.39 6.27
CA HIS A 213 5.36 -15.00 5.92
C HIS A 213 6.77 -14.91 5.33
N THR A 214 6.91 -14.24 4.18
CA THR A 214 8.17 -14.18 3.45
C THR A 214 8.73 -12.77 3.31
N TYR A 215 7.86 -11.74 3.27
CA TYR A 215 8.28 -10.36 3.09
C TYR A 215 7.19 -9.39 3.52
N SER A 216 7.59 -8.23 4.05
CA SER A 216 6.70 -7.07 4.22
C SER A 216 7.43 -5.78 3.88
N THR A 217 6.64 -4.79 3.49
CA THR A 217 7.08 -3.41 3.31
C THR A 217 5.94 -2.45 3.65
N TYR A 218 6.28 -1.28 4.19
CA TYR A 218 5.33 -0.35 4.74
C TYR A 218 5.57 1.07 4.23
N GLU A 219 4.58 1.94 4.38
CA GLU A 219 4.67 3.36 4.10
C GLU A 219 5.26 3.63 2.71
N ARG A 220 6.34 4.40 2.62
CA ARG A 220 7.00 4.69 1.35
C ARG A 220 7.61 3.48 0.65
N GLY A 221 7.74 2.34 1.34
CA GLY A 221 8.09 1.08 0.70
C GLY A 221 7.06 0.60 -0.32
N VAL A 222 5.81 1.07 -0.26
CA VAL A 222 4.77 0.78 -1.25
C VAL A 222 4.77 1.74 -2.45
N ASP A 223 5.61 2.78 -2.47
CA ASP A 223 5.72 3.73 -3.61
C ASP A 223 6.01 3.01 -4.94
N ALA A 224 6.77 1.90 -4.88
CA ALA A 224 7.05 1.09 -6.07
C ALA A 224 5.79 0.41 -6.67
N LEU A 225 4.74 0.25 -5.87
CA LEU A 225 3.45 -0.30 -6.30
C LEU A 225 2.50 0.78 -6.85
N TRP A 226 2.87 2.04 -6.70
CA TRP A 226 2.08 3.18 -7.18
C TRP A 226 2.44 3.48 -8.63
N GLY A 227 1.81 2.75 -9.54
CA GLY A 227 2.11 2.80 -10.97
C GLY A 227 1.99 4.19 -11.59
N MET A 228 1.08 5.04 -11.07
CA MET A 228 0.90 6.42 -11.53
C MET A 228 2.21 7.24 -11.46
N TYR A 229 3.00 7.10 -10.41
CA TYR A 229 4.27 7.82 -10.27
C TYR A 229 5.28 7.44 -11.34
N GLN A 230 5.26 6.18 -11.80
CA GLN A 230 6.15 5.76 -12.88
C GLN A 230 5.84 6.49 -14.20
N TRP A 231 4.59 6.87 -14.42
CA TRP A 231 4.20 7.70 -15.57
C TRP A 231 4.55 9.17 -15.35
N LEU A 232 4.20 9.74 -14.19
CA LEU A 232 4.44 11.15 -13.87
C LEU A 232 5.94 11.51 -13.86
N ASP A 233 6.80 10.62 -13.35
CA ASP A 233 8.26 10.82 -13.33
C ASP A 233 8.86 10.88 -14.76
N ARG A 234 8.12 10.46 -15.78
CA ARG A 234 8.50 10.56 -17.21
C ARG A 234 7.79 11.71 -17.94
N ALA A 235 6.82 12.33 -17.32
CA ALA A 235 6.11 13.48 -17.87
C ALA A 235 6.99 14.75 -17.82
N PRO A 236 6.88 15.69 -18.79
CA PRO A 236 7.74 16.88 -18.84
C PRO A 236 7.71 17.77 -17.60
N LEU A 237 6.60 17.79 -16.87
CA LEU A 237 6.44 18.55 -15.63
C LEU A 237 6.68 17.71 -14.36
N GLY A 238 7.06 16.43 -14.53
CA GLY A 238 7.22 15.52 -13.40
C GLY A 238 5.90 15.29 -12.66
N ARG A 239 5.96 15.07 -11.35
CA ARG A 239 4.79 14.80 -10.51
C ARG A 239 3.89 16.04 -10.34
N ASN A 240 4.42 17.25 -10.47
CA ASN A 240 3.70 18.53 -10.42
C ASN A 240 2.72 18.62 -9.22
N GLU A 241 3.16 18.17 -8.06
CA GLU A 241 2.35 18.06 -6.85
C GLU A 241 2.48 19.33 -6.01
N SER A 242 1.35 19.80 -5.47
CA SER A 242 1.33 20.90 -4.52
C SER A 242 0.26 20.66 -3.45
N GLY A 243 0.64 20.77 -2.17
CA GLY A 243 -0.29 20.59 -1.06
C GLY A 243 -0.91 19.18 -1.00
N PHE A 244 -2.14 19.09 -0.52
CA PHE A 244 -2.92 17.87 -0.50
C PHE A 244 -3.58 17.64 -1.87
N TRP A 245 -3.01 16.77 -2.71
CA TRP A 245 -3.47 16.52 -4.07
C TRP A 245 -4.16 15.16 -4.25
N TRP A 246 -4.00 14.22 -3.30
CA TRP A 246 -4.58 12.88 -3.39
C TRP A 246 -6.10 12.94 -3.37
N ARG A 247 -6.71 12.40 -4.41
CA ARG A 247 -8.15 12.19 -4.54
C ARG A 247 -8.40 10.77 -5.03
N ARG A 248 -9.60 10.28 -4.82
CA ARG A 248 -10.06 9.06 -5.46
C ARG A 248 -10.35 9.36 -6.92
N HIS A 249 -10.25 8.36 -7.79
CA HIS A 249 -10.39 8.60 -9.24
C HIS A 249 -11.76 9.19 -9.61
N ASP A 250 -12.81 8.92 -8.82
CA ASP A 250 -14.16 9.46 -9.02
C ASP A 250 -14.39 10.87 -8.41
N GLU A 251 -13.36 11.47 -7.83
CA GLU A 251 -13.40 12.80 -7.22
C GLU A 251 -12.65 13.87 -8.03
N TYR A 252 -12.08 13.50 -9.18
CA TYR A 252 -11.48 14.48 -10.10
C TYR A 252 -12.57 15.11 -10.96
N ASP A 253 -12.48 16.44 -11.14
CA ASP A 253 -13.31 17.19 -12.09
C ASP A 253 -12.75 16.97 -13.51
N LEU A 254 -13.20 15.92 -14.19
CA LEU A 254 -12.81 15.55 -15.57
C LEU A 254 -13.91 15.90 -16.56
#